data_8a86b4d922ca2ea9f25c4b254ed0c733
#
_entry.id   8a86b4d922ca2ea9f25c4b254ed0c733
#
_cell.length_a   1.000
_cell.length_b   1.000
_cell.length_c   1.000
_cell.angle_alpha   90.00
_cell.angle_beta   90.00
_cell.angle_gamma   90.00
#
_symmetry.space_group_name_H-M   'P 1'
#
loop_
_entity.id
_entity.type
_entity.pdbx_description
1 polymer ?
#
loop_
_entity_poly.entity_id
_entity_poly.type
_entity_poly.pdbx_seq_one_letter_code
_entity_poly.pdbx_strand_id
1 'polypeptide(L)'
;MSTLTPREIVAELDKFVVGQEQAKRMVAVAVRNRWRRQHLPEELRDEVAPKNIIMMGPTGVGKTEIARRLAKLSGAPFIKVEATKFTEVGYVGRDVESMVRDLMEIGINLVREEENARVRAAAEAAAESRLLDLLLPNSFGGDRNDTREKLRQQFRLGFMDDREVEVEVTEQPAQGMDMFAIPGMEQMGNQVRDMFSKAFPPRRNRRKMKVREAYNVLIQEESGKLVDQEALVDKARERVEQMGIIFIDEIDKIASSSQNRTSDISREGVQRDLLPIVEGSAVNTKYGMVRTDHILFIAAGAFHFSKPSDMIPELQGRFPLRVELNALGKDEFLRILTEPHNALTRQYAALLGTEQIRLQFSEDGIEEIAAFAEEINATSENIGARRLYTIMEKILADISFDAPDMPGAQIVVNRAYVHEHLRDVREDQDLRSDAHQRFPAVLHGVFQGHFHLIRVVR
;
A
#
# COMPACT_ATOMS: atom_id res chain seq x y z
N MET A 1 5.23 -1.26 -20.03
CA MET A 1 4.05 -0.41 -19.76
C MET A 1 2.79 -1.10 -20.21
N SER A 2 1.70 -0.94 -19.47
CA SER A 2 0.38 -1.41 -19.88
C SER A 2 -0.02 -0.74 -21.20
N THR A 3 -0.26 -1.52 -22.23
CA THR A 3 -0.78 -1.07 -23.52
C THR A 3 -2.27 -0.72 -23.46
N LEU A 4 -2.89 -0.84 -22.28
CA LEU A 4 -4.32 -0.65 -22.06
C LEU A 4 -4.79 0.73 -22.50
N THR A 5 -5.91 0.76 -23.20
CA THR A 5 -6.63 1.99 -23.55
C THR A 5 -7.30 2.57 -22.31
N PRO A 6 -7.69 3.86 -22.31
CA PRO A 6 -8.45 4.43 -21.17
C PRO A 6 -9.75 3.68 -20.85
N ARG A 7 -10.43 3.12 -21.86
CA ARG A 7 -11.65 2.33 -21.66
C ARG A 7 -11.36 1.01 -20.95
N GLU A 8 -10.29 0.32 -21.32
CA GLU A 8 -9.86 -0.90 -20.66
C GLU A 8 -9.40 -0.63 -19.22
N ILE A 9 -8.70 0.48 -18.98
CA ILE A 9 -8.32 0.89 -17.62
C ILE A 9 -9.56 1.12 -16.75
N VAL A 10 -10.58 1.81 -17.27
CA VAL A 10 -11.85 1.99 -16.55
C VAL A 10 -12.52 0.65 -16.27
N ALA A 11 -12.62 -0.22 -17.27
CA ALA A 11 -13.21 -1.56 -17.08
C ALA A 11 -12.47 -2.41 -16.04
N GLU A 12 -11.14 -2.30 -15.97
CA GLU A 12 -10.37 -2.96 -14.92
C GLU A 12 -10.60 -2.34 -13.52
N LEU A 13 -10.76 -1.02 -13.46
CA LEU A 13 -11.11 -0.34 -12.20
C LEU A 13 -12.52 -0.68 -11.74
N ASP A 14 -13.47 -0.90 -12.65
CA ASP A 14 -14.86 -1.29 -12.36
C ASP A 14 -14.96 -2.62 -11.63
N LYS A 15 -13.98 -3.51 -11.81
CA LYS A 15 -13.91 -4.78 -11.08
C LYS A 15 -13.68 -4.60 -9.56
N PHE A 16 -13.27 -3.42 -9.12
CA PHE A 16 -12.87 -3.17 -7.72
C PHE A 16 -13.53 -1.94 -7.09
N VAL A 17 -13.90 -0.95 -7.90
CA VAL A 17 -14.45 0.32 -7.44
C VAL A 17 -15.80 0.55 -8.11
N VAL A 18 -16.84 0.62 -7.29
CA VAL A 18 -18.21 0.88 -7.74
C VAL A 18 -18.42 2.39 -7.93
N GLY A 19 -19.14 2.77 -8.98
CA GLY A 19 -19.44 4.16 -9.28
C GLY A 19 -18.21 4.99 -9.63
N GLN A 20 -18.24 6.30 -9.36
CA GLN A 20 -17.12 7.23 -9.51
C GLN A 20 -16.58 7.35 -10.95
N GLU A 21 -17.48 7.32 -11.93
CA GLU A 21 -17.16 7.23 -13.36
C GLU A 21 -16.22 8.35 -13.84
N GLN A 22 -16.47 9.60 -13.41
CA GLN A 22 -15.63 10.73 -13.79
C GLN A 22 -14.21 10.59 -13.27
N ALA A 23 -14.05 10.17 -12.01
CA ALA A 23 -12.76 9.96 -11.39
C ALA A 23 -11.96 8.87 -12.13
N LYS A 24 -12.58 7.72 -12.40
CA LYS A 24 -11.95 6.63 -13.16
C LYS A 24 -11.52 7.07 -14.55
N ARG A 25 -12.36 7.79 -15.29
CA ARG A 25 -12.03 8.31 -16.62
C ARG A 25 -10.87 9.28 -16.59
N MET A 26 -10.86 10.22 -15.63
CA MET A 26 -9.80 11.22 -15.51
C MET A 26 -8.44 10.57 -15.22
N VAL A 27 -8.37 9.66 -14.24
CA VAL A 27 -7.12 8.96 -13.91
C VAL A 27 -6.67 8.04 -15.05
N ALA A 28 -7.60 7.38 -15.75
CA ALA A 28 -7.27 6.55 -16.92
C ALA A 28 -6.64 7.38 -18.04
N VAL A 29 -7.16 8.57 -18.31
CA VAL A 29 -6.60 9.52 -19.28
C VAL A 29 -5.22 10.00 -18.84
N ALA A 30 -5.04 10.33 -17.54
CA ALA A 30 -3.75 10.79 -17.01
C ALA A 30 -2.65 9.72 -17.20
N VAL A 31 -2.94 8.45 -16.89
CA VAL A 31 -1.98 7.36 -17.13
C VAL A 31 -1.73 7.13 -18.63
N ARG A 32 -2.77 7.17 -19.45
CA ARG A 32 -2.59 7.02 -20.89
C ARG A 32 -1.77 8.16 -21.51
N ASN A 33 -1.89 9.37 -20.98
CA ASN A 33 -1.08 10.51 -21.43
C ASN A 33 0.41 10.30 -21.09
N ARG A 34 0.76 9.63 -20.00
CA ARG A 34 2.14 9.25 -19.69
C ARG A 34 2.69 8.25 -20.73
N TRP A 35 1.89 7.27 -21.10
CA TRP A 35 2.24 6.34 -22.17
C TRP A 35 2.42 7.09 -23.51
N ARG A 36 1.49 7.99 -23.86
CA ARG A 36 1.59 8.83 -25.08
C ARG A 36 2.87 9.65 -25.07
N ARG A 37 3.19 10.30 -23.95
CA ARG A 37 4.40 11.10 -23.78
C ARG A 37 5.67 10.31 -24.13
N GLN A 38 5.79 9.07 -23.68
CA GLN A 38 6.96 8.24 -23.96
C GLN A 38 7.12 7.87 -25.44
N HIS A 39 6.06 8.05 -26.23
CA HIS A 39 6.08 7.81 -27.69
C HIS A 39 6.20 9.11 -28.48
N LEU A 40 6.39 10.25 -27.83
CA LEU A 40 6.68 11.51 -28.48
C LEU A 40 8.15 11.57 -28.91
N PRO A 41 8.47 12.39 -29.96
CA PRO A 41 9.83 12.78 -30.24
C PRO A 41 10.51 13.36 -28.99
N GLU A 42 11.83 13.18 -28.90
CA GLU A 42 12.61 13.58 -27.73
C GLU A 42 12.46 15.06 -27.37
N GLU A 43 12.44 15.92 -28.37
CA GLU A 43 12.26 17.38 -28.25
C GLU A 43 10.94 17.77 -27.54
N LEU A 44 9.87 17.01 -27.78
CA LEU A 44 8.54 17.28 -27.17
C LEU A 44 8.32 16.52 -25.87
N ARG A 45 9.06 15.43 -25.66
CA ARG A 45 8.87 14.57 -24.48
C ARG A 45 9.15 15.30 -23.19
N ASP A 46 10.17 16.14 -23.16
CA ASP A 46 10.57 16.87 -21.96
C ASP A 46 9.69 18.08 -21.67
N GLU A 47 9.02 18.62 -22.69
CA GLU A 47 8.07 19.73 -22.54
C GLU A 47 6.70 19.29 -22.00
N VAL A 48 6.36 18.00 -22.09
CA VAL A 48 5.05 17.48 -21.67
C VAL A 48 5.11 16.99 -20.23
N ALA A 49 4.81 17.86 -19.27
CA ALA A 49 4.67 17.49 -17.88
C ALA A 49 3.39 16.68 -17.58
N PRO A 50 3.41 15.75 -16.59
CA PRO A 50 2.20 15.08 -16.13
C PRO A 50 1.21 16.08 -15.55
N LYS A 51 -0.10 15.80 -15.75
CA LYS A 51 -1.15 16.63 -15.15
C LYS A 51 -1.56 16.02 -13.83
N ASN A 52 -1.12 16.62 -12.73
CA ASN A 52 -1.46 16.18 -11.39
C ASN A 52 -2.95 16.37 -11.11
N ILE A 53 -3.48 15.56 -10.18
CA ILE A 53 -4.91 15.43 -9.94
C ILE A 53 -5.20 15.74 -8.47
N ILE A 54 -6.25 16.54 -8.21
CA ILE A 54 -6.89 16.63 -6.89
C ILE A 54 -8.19 15.84 -6.92
N MET A 55 -8.32 14.87 -6.02
CA MET A 55 -9.53 14.10 -5.78
C MET A 55 -10.23 14.64 -4.53
N MET A 56 -11.42 15.18 -4.70
CA MET A 56 -12.26 15.72 -3.64
C MET A 56 -13.42 14.77 -3.34
N GLY A 57 -13.89 14.74 -2.12
CA GLY A 57 -15.09 13.99 -1.74
C GLY A 57 -14.97 13.31 -0.39
N PRO A 58 -16.05 12.79 0.17
CA PRO A 58 -16.12 12.21 1.51
C PRO A 58 -15.10 11.10 1.74
N THR A 59 -14.86 10.77 3.00
CA THR A 59 -14.02 9.63 3.38
C THR A 59 -14.67 8.32 2.91
N GLY A 60 -13.86 7.33 2.51
CA GLY A 60 -14.35 6.00 2.19
C GLY A 60 -15.08 5.84 0.84
N VAL A 61 -15.00 6.83 -0.07
CA VAL A 61 -15.64 6.77 -1.41
C VAL A 61 -14.75 6.16 -2.50
N GLY A 62 -13.55 5.68 -2.16
CA GLY A 62 -12.68 4.97 -3.09
C GLY A 62 -11.49 5.77 -3.65
N LYS A 63 -11.21 7.02 -3.18
CA LYS A 63 -10.09 7.84 -3.68
C LYS A 63 -8.75 7.09 -3.71
N THR A 64 -8.34 6.55 -2.58
CA THR A 64 -7.08 5.80 -2.48
C THR A 64 -7.10 4.50 -3.29
N GLU A 65 -8.25 3.82 -3.34
CA GLU A 65 -8.39 2.54 -4.05
C GLU A 65 -8.22 2.73 -5.56
N ILE A 66 -8.83 3.77 -6.13
CA ILE A 66 -8.65 4.14 -7.55
C ILE A 66 -7.16 4.32 -7.86
N ALA A 67 -6.43 5.13 -7.09
CA ALA A 67 -5.02 5.40 -7.32
C ALA A 67 -4.15 4.13 -7.18
N ARG A 68 -4.39 3.33 -6.14
CA ARG A 68 -3.66 2.08 -5.89
C ARG A 68 -3.87 1.04 -7.00
N ARG A 69 -5.12 0.86 -7.45
CA ARG A 69 -5.43 -0.08 -8.55
C ARG A 69 -4.84 0.38 -9.86
N LEU A 70 -4.92 1.67 -10.13
CA LEU A 70 -4.29 2.27 -11.29
C LEU A 70 -2.78 2.01 -11.35
N ALA A 71 -2.08 2.23 -10.24
CA ALA A 71 -0.65 1.97 -10.14
C ALA A 71 -0.34 0.48 -10.39
N LYS A 72 -1.12 -0.42 -9.80
CA LYS A 72 -0.97 -1.87 -10.00
C LYS A 72 -1.19 -2.27 -11.47
N LEU A 73 -2.20 -1.72 -12.14
CA LEU A 73 -2.50 -2.00 -13.54
C LEU A 73 -1.40 -1.50 -14.49
N SER A 74 -0.77 -0.38 -14.15
CA SER A 74 0.31 0.20 -14.94
C SER A 74 1.70 -0.36 -14.62
N GLY A 75 1.84 -1.18 -13.56
CA GLY A 75 3.14 -1.63 -13.06
C GLY A 75 4.01 -0.48 -12.53
N ALA A 76 3.37 0.59 -12.08
CA ALA A 76 4.03 1.79 -11.58
C ALA A 76 4.42 1.66 -10.10
N PRO A 77 5.60 2.13 -9.69
CA PRO A 77 5.90 2.34 -8.28
C PRO A 77 4.88 3.29 -7.66
N PHE A 78 4.32 2.90 -6.51
CA PHE A 78 3.23 3.64 -5.86
C PHE A 78 3.49 3.79 -4.38
N ILE A 79 3.37 5.01 -3.89
CA ILE A 79 3.37 5.30 -2.46
C ILE A 79 2.15 6.13 -2.07
N LYS A 80 1.58 5.82 -0.90
CA LYS A 80 0.60 6.65 -0.22
C LYS A 80 1.26 7.32 0.97
N VAL A 81 1.13 8.65 1.04
CA VAL A 81 1.58 9.47 2.15
C VAL A 81 0.42 10.33 2.66
N GLU A 82 0.46 10.73 3.91
CA GLU A 82 -0.50 11.65 4.50
C GLU A 82 0.17 13.02 4.65
N ALA A 83 -0.45 14.06 4.12
CA ALA A 83 0.09 15.43 4.15
C ALA A 83 0.38 15.91 5.59
N THR A 84 -0.42 15.48 6.54
CA THR A 84 -0.31 15.82 7.97
C THR A 84 0.91 15.23 8.68
N LYS A 85 1.58 14.23 8.06
CA LYS A 85 2.82 13.63 8.62
C LYS A 85 4.08 14.41 8.29
N PHE A 86 3.99 15.37 7.38
CA PHE A 86 5.11 16.20 7.03
C PHE A 86 5.17 17.44 7.92
N THR A 87 6.39 17.88 8.18
CA THR A 87 6.69 19.12 8.90
C THR A 87 7.55 20.01 8.04
N GLU A 88 7.42 21.32 8.23
CA GLU A 88 8.27 22.32 7.58
C GLU A 88 9.75 22.05 7.85
N VAL A 89 10.59 22.31 6.86
CA VAL A 89 12.05 22.14 6.96
C VAL A 89 12.60 22.90 8.17
N GLY A 90 13.36 22.20 9.03
CA GLY A 90 13.92 22.73 10.25
C GLY A 90 13.17 22.37 11.53
N TYR A 91 11.99 21.78 11.44
CA TYR A 91 11.25 21.21 12.58
C TYR A 91 11.46 19.70 12.70
N VAL A 92 11.25 19.17 13.91
CA VAL A 92 11.33 17.72 14.15
C VAL A 92 10.13 17.05 13.51
N GLY A 93 10.36 16.22 12.50
CA GLY A 93 9.33 15.49 11.78
C GLY A 93 9.87 14.92 10.48
N ARG A 94 8.97 14.47 9.63
CA ARG A 94 9.30 13.86 8.34
C ARG A 94 9.37 14.93 7.26
N ASP A 95 10.50 15.02 6.55
CA ASP A 95 10.64 15.91 5.40
C ASP A 95 9.84 15.41 4.17
N VAL A 96 9.47 16.33 3.30
CA VAL A 96 8.69 16.01 2.09
C VAL A 96 9.48 15.19 1.07
N GLU A 97 10.80 15.30 1.02
CA GLU A 97 11.65 14.54 0.11
C GLU A 97 11.63 13.04 0.44
N SER A 98 11.34 12.69 1.71
CA SER A 98 11.26 11.29 2.13
C SER A 98 10.27 10.46 1.31
N MET A 99 9.19 11.07 0.76
CA MET A 99 8.25 10.33 -0.09
C MET A 99 8.89 9.87 -1.41
N VAL A 100 9.85 10.63 -1.94
CA VAL A 100 10.59 10.27 -3.16
C VAL A 100 11.62 9.18 -2.84
N ARG A 101 12.29 9.29 -1.68
CA ARG A 101 13.22 8.25 -1.21
C ARG A 101 12.50 6.91 -1.00
N ASP A 102 11.33 6.93 -0.36
CA ASP A 102 10.52 5.73 -0.17
C ASP A 102 9.97 5.17 -1.49
N LEU A 103 9.57 6.05 -2.43
CA LEU A 103 9.12 5.63 -3.76
C LEU A 103 10.25 4.92 -4.52
N MET A 104 11.49 5.40 -4.38
CA MET A 104 12.66 4.75 -4.98
C MET A 104 12.91 3.36 -4.40
N GLU A 105 12.76 3.18 -3.07
CA GLU A 105 12.82 1.85 -2.44
C GLU A 105 11.79 0.88 -3.02
N ILE A 106 10.55 1.36 -3.17
CA ILE A 106 9.48 0.57 -3.78
C ILE A 106 9.83 0.22 -5.23
N GLY A 107 10.38 1.18 -5.99
CA GLY A 107 10.83 0.95 -7.37
C GLY A 107 11.91 -0.10 -7.48
N ILE A 108 12.92 -0.06 -6.60
CA ILE A 108 13.98 -1.07 -6.50
C ILE A 108 13.41 -2.44 -6.23
N ASN A 109 12.52 -2.56 -5.25
CA ASN A 109 11.92 -3.85 -4.89
C ASN A 109 11.07 -4.42 -6.03
N LEU A 110 10.28 -3.57 -6.70
CA LEU A 110 9.46 -3.97 -7.85
C LEU A 110 10.34 -4.52 -9.00
N VAL A 111 11.40 -3.80 -9.38
CA VAL A 111 12.30 -4.22 -10.46
C VAL A 111 13.09 -5.47 -10.05
N ARG A 112 13.49 -5.55 -8.77
CA ARG A 112 14.18 -6.74 -8.25
C ARG A 112 13.31 -7.99 -8.32
N GLU A 113 12.03 -7.90 -7.98
CA GLU A 113 11.09 -9.02 -8.10
C GLU A 113 10.95 -9.48 -9.55
N GLU A 114 10.82 -8.52 -10.50
CA GLU A 114 10.74 -8.83 -11.92
C GLU A 114 12.03 -9.47 -12.47
N GLU A 115 13.19 -8.93 -12.12
CA GLU A 115 14.48 -9.49 -12.54
C GLU A 115 14.72 -10.87 -11.93
N ASN A 116 14.41 -11.06 -10.65
CA ASN A 116 14.49 -12.38 -10.01
C ASN A 116 13.56 -13.39 -10.70
N ALA A 117 12.34 -12.99 -11.04
CA ALA A 117 11.42 -13.85 -11.78
C ALA A 117 11.96 -14.21 -13.17
N ARG A 118 12.63 -13.26 -13.85
CA ARG A 118 13.25 -13.47 -15.17
C ARG A 118 14.42 -14.46 -15.11
N VAL A 119 15.27 -14.35 -14.10
CA VAL A 119 16.46 -15.23 -13.97
C VAL A 119 16.17 -16.52 -13.24
N ARG A 120 14.97 -16.71 -12.70
CA ARG A 120 14.62 -17.81 -11.80
C ARG A 120 14.96 -19.19 -12.36
N ALA A 121 14.60 -19.48 -13.59
CA ALA A 121 14.87 -20.76 -14.21
C ALA A 121 16.39 -21.06 -14.32
N ALA A 122 17.18 -20.04 -14.66
CA ALA A 122 18.64 -20.15 -14.71
C ALA A 122 19.25 -20.29 -13.31
N ALA A 123 18.73 -19.55 -12.33
CA ALA A 123 19.14 -19.65 -10.94
C ALA A 123 18.81 -21.01 -10.32
N GLU A 124 17.63 -21.58 -10.62
CA GLU A 124 17.23 -22.93 -10.19
C GLU A 124 18.17 -24.00 -10.77
N ALA A 125 18.53 -23.90 -12.04
CA ALA A 125 19.49 -24.82 -12.68
C ALA A 125 20.89 -24.72 -12.08
N ALA A 126 21.37 -23.49 -11.82
CA ALA A 126 22.67 -23.25 -11.18
C ALA A 126 22.69 -23.75 -9.72
N ALA A 127 21.61 -23.46 -8.97
CA ALA A 127 21.45 -23.93 -7.59
C ALA A 127 21.39 -25.46 -7.50
N GLU A 128 20.65 -26.13 -8.41
CA GLU A 128 20.62 -27.59 -8.51
C GLU A 128 22.03 -28.13 -8.76
N SER A 129 22.77 -27.57 -9.73
CA SER A 129 24.13 -27.98 -10.03
C SER A 129 25.04 -27.84 -8.82
N ARG A 130 25.00 -26.71 -8.12
CA ARG A 130 25.82 -26.44 -6.93
C ARG A 130 25.46 -27.34 -5.75
N LEU A 131 24.16 -27.61 -5.56
CA LEU A 131 23.68 -28.52 -4.52
C LEU A 131 24.18 -29.94 -4.76
N LEU A 132 24.14 -30.43 -6.00
CA LEU A 132 24.67 -31.74 -6.37
C LEU A 132 26.18 -31.84 -6.13
N ASP A 133 26.92 -30.75 -6.38
CA ASP A 133 28.36 -30.70 -6.11
C ASP A 133 28.67 -30.76 -4.60
N LEU A 134 27.83 -30.18 -3.74
CA LEU A 134 27.93 -30.29 -2.28
C LEU A 134 27.58 -31.67 -1.74
N LEU A 135 26.66 -32.36 -2.43
CA LEU A 135 26.24 -33.72 -2.04
C LEU A 135 27.19 -34.83 -2.52
N LEU A 136 28.03 -34.53 -3.52
CA LEU A 136 29.02 -35.47 -4.06
C LEU A 136 30.28 -35.50 -3.17
N PRO A 137 30.65 -36.64 -2.56
CA PRO A 137 31.86 -36.72 -1.76
C PRO A 137 33.12 -36.52 -2.63
N ASN A 138 34.08 -35.76 -2.13
CA ASN A 138 35.36 -35.47 -2.81
C ASN A 138 36.26 -36.69 -3.10
N SER A 139 35.89 -37.87 -2.60
CA SER A 139 36.72 -39.09 -2.58
C SER A 139 36.30 -40.20 -3.55
N PHE A 140 35.33 -39.95 -4.45
CA PHE A 140 34.85 -40.97 -5.38
C PHE A 140 35.69 -41.04 -6.66
N GLY A 141 36.46 -42.13 -6.83
CA GLY A 141 37.19 -42.48 -8.06
C GLY A 141 36.35 -43.22 -9.11
N GLY A 142 35.03 -43.13 -9.06
CA GLY A 142 34.09 -43.73 -10.03
C GLY A 142 33.53 -42.74 -11.04
N ASP A 143 32.65 -43.22 -11.94
CA ASP A 143 32.02 -42.40 -12.95
C ASP A 143 31.12 -41.32 -12.30
N ARG A 144 31.68 -40.11 -12.22
CA ARG A 144 31.08 -38.94 -11.54
C ARG A 144 29.77 -38.53 -12.18
N ASN A 145 29.64 -38.76 -13.48
CA ASN A 145 28.46 -38.33 -14.24
C ASN A 145 27.23 -39.20 -13.92
N ASP A 146 27.40 -40.52 -13.85
CA ASP A 146 26.29 -41.44 -13.52
C ASP A 146 25.78 -41.23 -12.08
N THR A 147 26.70 -41.03 -11.14
CA THR A 147 26.34 -40.76 -9.74
C THR A 147 25.63 -39.44 -9.59
N ARG A 148 26.10 -38.40 -10.29
CA ARG A 148 25.47 -37.06 -10.29
C ARG A 148 24.03 -37.09 -10.88
N GLU A 149 23.85 -37.88 -11.96
CA GLU A 149 22.51 -38.00 -12.58
C GLU A 149 21.50 -38.75 -11.70
N LYS A 150 21.96 -39.80 -11.00
CA LYS A 150 21.15 -40.51 -9.99
C LYS A 150 20.76 -39.61 -8.82
N LEU A 151 21.70 -38.82 -8.30
CA LEU A 151 21.44 -37.84 -7.24
C LEU A 151 20.44 -36.75 -7.71
N ARG A 152 20.57 -36.29 -8.96
CA ARG A 152 19.64 -35.33 -9.58
C ARG A 152 18.23 -35.89 -9.62
N GLN A 153 18.05 -37.13 -10.05
CA GLN A 153 16.74 -37.76 -10.08
C GLN A 153 16.14 -37.93 -8.69
N GLN A 154 16.92 -38.37 -7.71
CA GLN A 154 16.49 -38.51 -6.31
C GLN A 154 16.11 -37.15 -5.70
N PHE A 155 16.86 -36.09 -6.00
CA PHE A 155 16.54 -34.73 -5.56
C PHE A 155 15.22 -34.24 -6.16
N ARG A 156 15.04 -34.39 -7.47
CA ARG A 156 13.78 -33.98 -8.17
C ARG A 156 12.56 -34.74 -7.70
N LEU A 157 12.73 -35.98 -7.22
CA LEU A 157 11.65 -36.80 -6.64
C LEU A 157 11.42 -36.51 -5.15
N GLY A 158 12.19 -35.62 -4.53
CA GLY A 158 12.03 -35.22 -3.13
C GLY A 158 12.57 -36.23 -2.11
N PHE A 159 13.23 -37.32 -2.53
CA PHE A 159 13.77 -38.35 -1.63
C PHE A 159 14.93 -37.87 -0.76
N MET A 160 15.47 -36.68 -1.03
CA MET A 160 16.63 -36.14 -0.32
C MET A 160 16.29 -34.89 0.52
N ASP A 161 15.03 -34.45 0.56
CA ASP A 161 14.62 -33.22 1.18
C ASP A 161 15.04 -33.07 2.65
N ASP A 162 14.98 -34.15 3.42
CA ASP A 162 15.35 -34.20 4.84
C ASP A 162 16.82 -34.47 5.12
N ARG A 163 17.64 -34.77 4.08
CA ARG A 163 19.07 -34.97 4.24
C ARG A 163 19.77 -33.66 4.59
N GLU A 164 20.73 -33.73 5.51
CA GLU A 164 21.56 -32.57 5.87
C GLU A 164 22.68 -32.34 4.87
N VAL A 165 22.90 -31.08 4.54
CA VAL A 165 24.02 -30.62 3.71
C VAL A 165 24.66 -29.40 4.36
N GLU A 166 25.98 -29.28 4.23
CA GLU A 166 26.75 -28.14 4.72
C GLU A 166 26.86 -27.08 3.59
N VAL A 167 26.25 -25.92 3.79
CA VAL A 167 26.26 -24.82 2.82
C VAL A 167 27.04 -23.64 3.38
N GLU A 168 27.93 -23.06 2.57
CA GLU A 168 28.56 -21.79 2.89
C GLU A 168 27.58 -20.66 2.60
N VAL A 169 27.02 -20.05 3.64
CA VAL A 169 26.11 -18.92 3.55
C VAL A 169 26.88 -17.64 3.84
N THR A 170 26.74 -16.67 2.96
CA THR A 170 27.27 -15.33 3.19
C THR A 170 26.33 -14.61 4.16
N GLU A 171 26.74 -14.47 5.41
CA GLU A 171 25.98 -13.64 6.34
C GLU A 171 26.10 -12.17 5.92
N GLN A 172 24.99 -11.56 5.55
CA GLN A 172 24.91 -10.10 5.50
C GLN A 172 25.11 -9.60 6.93
N PRO A 173 25.97 -8.57 7.16
CA PRO A 173 26.14 -8.01 8.49
C PRO A 173 24.77 -7.65 9.06
N ALA A 174 24.52 -8.15 10.28
CA ALA A 174 23.24 -8.11 10.94
C ALA A 174 22.59 -6.72 10.84
N GLN A 175 21.30 -6.69 10.51
CA GLN A 175 20.42 -5.50 10.52
C GLN A 175 20.35 -4.78 11.89
N GLY A 176 21.15 -5.20 12.87
CA GLY A 176 21.21 -4.63 14.22
C GLY A 176 21.94 -3.30 14.35
N MET A 177 22.53 -2.75 13.27
CA MET A 177 23.18 -1.42 13.31
C MET A 177 22.25 -0.25 12.97
N ASP A 178 21.00 -0.49 12.62
CA ASP A 178 20.00 0.58 12.42
C ASP A 178 19.59 1.28 13.74
N MET A 179 20.04 0.81 14.90
CA MET A 179 19.75 1.41 16.22
C MET A 179 20.50 2.73 16.49
N PHE A 180 21.40 3.18 15.61
CA PHE A 180 22.12 4.45 15.75
C PHE A 180 21.72 5.50 14.69
N ALA A 181 20.60 5.34 14.01
CA ALA A 181 20.07 6.37 13.12
C ALA A 181 19.47 7.52 13.96
N ILE A 182 20.33 8.45 14.37
CA ILE A 182 19.89 9.75 14.92
C ILE A 182 19.28 10.53 13.74
N PRO A 183 18.03 10.99 13.83
CA PRO A 183 17.42 11.80 12.77
C PRO A 183 18.32 13.01 12.43
N GLY A 184 18.68 13.16 11.15
CA GLY A 184 19.56 14.25 10.67
C GLY A 184 21.04 13.88 10.48
N MET A 185 21.49 12.66 10.83
CA MET A 185 22.87 12.19 10.61
C MET A 185 22.96 11.01 9.62
N GLU A 186 21.97 10.82 8.77
CA GLU A 186 21.88 9.70 7.81
C GLU A 186 23.09 9.62 6.85
N GLN A 187 23.65 10.76 6.46
CA GLN A 187 24.83 10.80 5.59
C GLN A 187 26.12 10.31 6.30
N MET A 188 26.27 10.58 7.59
CA MET A 188 27.40 10.04 8.38
C MET A 188 27.21 8.54 8.65
N GLY A 189 25.98 8.09 8.87
CA GLY A 189 25.66 6.68 9.04
C GLY A 189 26.04 5.83 7.81
N ASN A 190 25.77 6.33 6.61
CA ASN A 190 26.14 5.67 5.36
C ASN A 190 27.66 5.62 5.13
N GLN A 191 28.38 6.69 5.42
CA GLN A 191 29.87 6.70 5.33
C GLN A 191 30.52 5.74 6.33
N VAL A 192 30.00 5.69 7.54
CA VAL A 192 30.47 4.75 8.57
C VAL A 192 30.16 3.30 8.15
N ARG A 193 28.99 3.05 7.59
CA ARG A 193 28.58 1.72 7.06
C ARG A 193 29.50 1.27 5.91
N ASP A 194 29.82 2.16 4.99
CA ASP A 194 30.74 1.87 3.87
C ASP A 194 32.19 1.65 4.35
N MET A 195 32.63 2.36 5.36
CA MET A 195 33.94 2.10 5.99
C MET A 195 33.96 0.74 6.69
N PHE A 196 32.90 0.41 7.43
CA PHE A 196 32.79 -0.90 8.09
C PHE A 196 32.65 -2.07 7.11
N SER A 197 31.89 -1.92 6.02
CA SER A 197 31.76 -2.97 5.00
C SER A 197 33.09 -3.24 4.26
N LYS A 198 33.90 -2.23 4.06
CA LYS A 198 35.26 -2.35 3.49
C LYS A 198 36.28 -2.91 4.49
N ALA A 199 36.12 -2.61 5.78
CA ALA A 199 37.04 -3.09 6.83
C ALA A 199 36.77 -4.52 7.28
N PHE A 200 35.53 -4.99 7.17
CA PHE A 200 35.12 -6.34 7.57
C PHE A 200 34.43 -7.05 6.39
N PRO A 201 35.18 -7.81 5.58
CA PRO A 201 34.58 -8.57 4.50
C PRO A 201 33.52 -9.56 5.05
N PRO A 202 32.43 -9.82 4.33
CA PRO A 202 31.36 -10.69 4.79
C PRO A 202 31.91 -12.06 5.17
N ARG A 203 31.68 -12.50 6.40
CA ARG A 203 32.09 -13.80 6.88
C ARG A 203 31.24 -14.87 6.20
N ARG A 204 31.88 -15.82 5.57
CA ARG A 204 31.26 -17.05 5.08
C ARG A 204 31.17 -18.02 6.24
N ASN A 205 29.97 -18.30 6.71
CA ASN A 205 29.72 -19.28 7.76
C ASN A 205 29.16 -20.55 7.12
N ARG A 206 29.73 -21.69 7.53
CA ARG A 206 29.19 -22.98 7.15
C ARG A 206 28.04 -23.34 8.06
N ARG A 207 26.86 -23.53 7.47
CA ARG A 207 25.66 -23.96 8.20
C ARG A 207 25.21 -25.33 7.69
N LYS A 208 24.88 -26.22 8.62
CA LYS A 208 24.19 -27.46 8.30
C LYS A 208 22.69 -27.19 8.25
N MET A 209 22.07 -27.56 7.16
CA MET A 209 20.62 -27.39 6.95
C MET A 209 20.10 -28.52 6.06
N LYS A 210 18.77 -28.70 6.03
CA LYS A 210 18.15 -29.69 5.15
C LYS A 210 18.31 -29.30 3.68
N VAL A 211 18.42 -30.30 2.81
CA VAL A 211 18.57 -30.10 1.35
C VAL A 211 17.52 -29.17 0.76
N ARG A 212 16.28 -29.31 1.18
CA ARG A 212 15.18 -28.43 0.73
C ARG A 212 15.41 -26.94 1.12
N GLU A 213 15.90 -26.71 2.32
CA GLU A 213 16.22 -25.36 2.80
C GLU A 213 17.47 -24.82 2.09
N ALA A 214 18.51 -25.65 1.97
CA ALA A 214 19.74 -25.33 1.26
C ALA A 214 19.49 -24.94 -0.19
N TYR A 215 18.60 -25.65 -0.89
CA TYR A 215 18.23 -25.35 -2.26
C TYR A 215 17.60 -23.96 -2.40
N ASN A 216 16.69 -23.59 -1.50
CA ASN A 216 16.09 -22.24 -1.50
C ASN A 216 17.13 -21.13 -1.26
N VAL A 217 18.07 -21.35 -0.34
CA VAL A 217 19.17 -20.42 -0.07
C VAL A 217 20.07 -20.28 -1.30
N LEU A 218 20.41 -21.38 -1.94
CA LEU A 218 21.22 -21.40 -3.15
C LEU A 218 20.54 -20.70 -4.33
N ILE A 219 19.21 -20.88 -4.51
CA ILE A 219 18.45 -20.13 -5.53
C ILE A 219 18.56 -18.62 -5.29
N GLN A 220 18.42 -18.16 -4.05
CA GLN A 220 18.54 -16.73 -3.74
C GLN A 220 19.95 -16.19 -4.03
N GLU A 221 20.99 -16.94 -3.65
CA GLU A 221 22.37 -16.57 -3.95
C GLU A 221 22.67 -16.54 -5.46
N GLU A 222 22.25 -17.56 -6.21
CA GLU A 222 22.47 -17.62 -7.66
C GLU A 222 21.63 -16.55 -8.39
N SER A 223 20.40 -16.30 -7.97
CA SER A 223 19.62 -15.17 -8.49
C SER A 223 20.33 -13.83 -8.28
N GLY A 224 20.90 -13.62 -7.08
CA GLY A 224 21.64 -12.39 -6.77
C GLY A 224 22.91 -12.20 -7.62
N LYS A 225 23.56 -13.30 -8.07
CA LYS A 225 24.73 -13.25 -8.96
C LYS A 225 24.34 -12.97 -10.42
N LEU A 226 23.15 -13.46 -10.85
CA LEU A 226 22.67 -13.31 -12.21
C LEU A 226 22.04 -11.93 -12.47
N VAL A 227 21.65 -11.22 -11.43
CA VAL A 227 21.08 -9.88 -11.53
C VAL A 227 22.19 -8.84 -11.41
N ASP A 228 22.35 -8.04 -12.46
CA ASP A 228 23.23 -6.88 -12.44
C ASP A 228 22.63 -5.79 -11.56
N GLN A 229 23.28 -5.48 -10.44
CA GLN A 229 22.77 -4.53 -9.45
C GLN A 229 22.79 -3.09 -9.96
N GLU A 230 23.77 -2.70 -10.77
CA GLU A 230 23.85 -1.35 -11.34
C GLU A 230 22.73 -1.13 -12.36
N ALA A 231 22.58 -2.07 -13.29
CA ALA A 231 21.50 -2.04 -14.27
C ALA A 231 20.10 -2.09 -13.61
N LEU A 232 19.96 -2.80 -12.49
CA LEU A 232 18.72 -2.85 -11.70
C LEU A 232 18.39 -1.47 -11.12
N VAL A 233 19.39 -0.78 -10.53
CA VAL A 233 19.21 0.55 -9.95
C VAL A 233 18.84 1.57 -11.01
N ASP A 234 19.51 1.56 -12.16
CA ASP A 234 19.22 2.48 -13.27
C ASP A 234 17.82 2.26 -13.84
N LYS A 235 17.42 1.00 -14.03
CA LYS A 235 16.07 0.62 -14.50
C LYS A 235 14.99 1.01 -13.49
N ALA A 236 15.27 0.86 -12.19
CA ALA A 236 14.34 1.26 -11.15
C ALA A 236 14.20 2.79 -11.08
N ARG A 237 15.29 3.53 -11.19
CA ARG A 237 15.31 5.00 -11.23
C ARG A 237 14.50 5.51 -12.41
N GLU A 238 14.76 5.02 -13.61
CA GLU A 238 13.99 5.38 -14.80
C GLU A 238 12.49 5.08 -14.61
N ARG A 239 12.15 3.92 -14.04
CA ARG A 239 10.76 3.56 -13.78
C ARG A 239 10.11 4.49 -12.74
N VAL A 240 10.81 4.87 -11.68
CA VAL A 240 10.31 5.82 -10.68
C VAL A 240 10.10 7.20 -11.30
N GLU A 241 11.08 7.73 -12.00
CA GLU A 241 11.00 9.04 -12.63
C GLU A 241 9.91 9.11 -13.70
N GLN A 242 9.78 8.09 -14.54
CA GLN A 242 8.86 8.11 -15.69
C GLN A 242 7.46 7.59 -15.37
N MET A 243 7.31 6.73 -14.35
CA MET A 243 6.05 6.03 -14.04
C MET A 243 5.60 6.18 -12.60
N GLY A 244 6.44 6.67 -11.68
CA GLY A 244 6.12 6.79 -10.27
C GLY A 244 4.81 7.52 -10.01
N ILE A 245 4.07 7.08 -9.01
CA ILE A 245 2.81 7.71 -8.56
C ILE A 245 2.91 7.95 -7.06
N ILE A 246 2.77 9.21 -6.66
CA ILE A 246 2.70 9.62 -5.26
C ILE A 246 1.27 10.06 -4.97
N PHE A 247 0.62 9.37 -4.04
CA PHE A 247 -0.70 9.70 -3.56
C PHE A 247 -0.59 10.42 -2.22
N ILE A 248 -0.98 11.70 -2.19
CA ILE A 248 -0.95 12.57 -1.02
C ILE A 248 -2.35 12.63 -0.44
N ASP A 249 -2.60 11.91 0.66
CA ASP A 249 -3.88 11.92 1.34
C ASP A 249 -3.98 13.09 2.33
N GLU A 250 -5.19 13.48 2.67
CA GLU A 250 -5.50 14.56 3.63
C GLU A 250 -4.88 15.93 3.28
N ILE A 251 -4.76 16.23 1.98
CA ILE A 251 -4.20 17.53 1.52
C ILE A 251 -5.04 18.72 2.02
N ASP A 252 -6.34 18.53 2.24
CA ASP A 252 -7.25 19.53 2.79
C ASP A 252 -6.91 19.94 4.22
N LYS A 253 -6.18 19.12 4.96
CA LYS A 253 -5.76 19.42 6.34
C LYS A 253 -4.59 20.40 6.43
N ILE A 254 -3.80 20.51 5.36
CA ILE A 254 -2.74 21.53 5.25
C ILE A 254 -3.19 22.76 4.46
N ALA A 255 -4.38 22.77 3.87
CA ALA A 255 -4.97 23.98 3.30
C ALA A 255 -5.36 24.95 4.43
N SER A 256 -4.98 26.22 4.30
CA SER A 256 -5.21 27.23 5.34
C SER A 256 -6.70 27.55 5.44
N SER A 257 -7.30 27.40 6.62
CA SER A 257 -8.58 28.00 6.93
C SER A 257 -8.34 29.25 7.78
N SER A 258 -8.86 30.38 7.37
CA SER A 258 -8.57 31.75 7.84
C SER A 258 -8.89 32.07 9.32
N GLN A 259 -9.08 31.09 10.20
CA GLN A 259 -9.55 31.31 11.57
C GLN A 259 -8.53 31.12 12.70
N ASN A 260 -7.34 30.54 12.46
CA ASN A 260 -6.34 30.33 13.54
C ASN A 260 -4.91 30.62 13.06
N ARG A 261 -4.44 31.85 13.24
CA ARG A 261 -3.14 32.38 12.74
C ARG A 261 -1.88 31.69 13.26
N THR A 262 -1.90 30.98 14.38
CA THR A 262 -0.67 30.41 14.97
C THR A 262 -0.36 28.97 14.52
N SER A 263 -1.37 28.21 14.09
CA SER A 263 -1.17 26.85 13.50
C SER A 263 -1.04 26.87 11.97
N ASP A 264 -1.36 28.00 11.35
CA ASP A 264 -1.41 28.16 9.88
C ASP A 264 -0.02 28.28 9.26
N ILE A 265 0.96 28.87 9.97
CA ILE A 265 2.34 29.07 9.46
C ILE A 265 2.99 27.71 9.14
N SER A 266 2.86 26.72 10.02
CA SER A 266 3.43 25.38 9.80
C SER A 266 2.76 24.63 8.64
N ARG A 267 1.45 24.82 8.41
CA ARG A 267 0.71 24.19 7.32
C ARG A 267 1.06 24.78 5.96
N GLU A 268 1.20 26.11 5.90
CA GLU A 268 1.67 26.81 4.70
C GLU A 268 3.12 26.45 4.38
N GLY A 269 3.98 26.28 5.40
CA GLY A 269 5.36 25.80 5.26
C GLY A 269 5.43 24.45 4.56
N VAL A 270 4.61 23.48 4.97
CA VAL A 270 4.53 22.16 4.31
C VAL A 270 4.09 22.29 2.85
N GLN A 271 3.13 23.19 2.53
CA GLN A 271 2.74 23.41 1.14
C GLN A 271 3.89 23.98 0.31
N ARG A 272 4.67 24.91 0.87
CA ARG A 272 5.86 25.49 0.22
C ARG A 272 6.97 24.47 0.01
N ASP A 273 7.17 23.54 0.95
CA ASP A 273 8.14 22.45 0.84
C ASP A 273 7.71 21.39 -0.19
N LEU A 274 6.39 21.15 -0.35
CA LEU A 274 5.84 20.27 -1.39
C LEU A 274 6.00 20.85 -2.79
N LEU A 275 6.00 22.16 -2.93
CA LEU A 275 5.97 22.83 -4.24
C LEU A 275 7.15 22.43 -5.14
N PRO A 276 8.44 22.51 -4.71
CA PRO A 276 9.55 22.09 -5.56
C PRO A 276 9.45 20.63 -6.01
N ILE A 277 8.98 19.75 -5.13
CA ILE A 277 8.83 18.32 -5.43
C ILE A 277 7.75 18.09 -6.52
N VAL A 278 6.65 18.83 -6.44
CA VAL A 278 5.54 18.72 -7.41
C VAL A 278 5.84 19.45 -8.71
N GLU A 279 6.68 20.49 -8.68
CA GLU A 279 7.12 21.23 -9.87
C GLU A 279 8.17 20.50 -10.69
N GLY A 280 8.98 19.69 -10.04
CA GLY A 280 10.12 19.00 -10.60
C GLY A 280 11.41 19.43 -9.95
N SER A 281 12.00 18.54 -9.18
CA SER A 281 13.30 18.72 -8.52
C SER A 281 14.09 17.44 -8.53
N ALA A 282 15.37 17.54 -8.19
CA ALA A 282 16.24 16.39 -8.03
C ALA A 282 16.40 16.09 -6.54
N VAL A 283 15.95 14.93 -6.10
CA VAL A 283 16.01 14.47 -4.72
C VAL A 283 17.14 13.47 -4.55
N ASN A 284 17.99 13.69 -3.54
CA ASN A 284 19.08 12.78 -3.24
C ASN A 284 18.56 11.54 -2.50
N THR A 285 18.89 10.36 -3.04
CA THR A 285 18.57 9.07 -2.44
C THR A 285 19.84 8.22 -2.27
N LYS A 286 19.79 7.16 -1.50
CA LYS A 286 20.93 6.23 -1.40
C LYS A 286 21.28 5.50 -2.71
N TYR A 287 20.42 5.60 -3.72
CA TYR A 287 20.62 5.05 -5.07
C TYR A 287 20.97 6.12 -6.12
N GLY A 288 21.33 7.32 -5.68
CA GLY A 288 21.61 8.48 -6.52
C GLY A 288 20.46 9.47 -6.59
N MET A 289 20.60 10.43 -7.48
CA MET A 289 19.61 11.50 -7.68
C MET A 289 18.40 10.95 -8.43
N VAL A 290 17.20 11.32 -7.97
CA VAL A 290 15.91 10.99 -8.59
C VAL A 290 15.19 12.28 -8.95
N ARG A 291 14.80 12.44 -10.22
CA ARG A 291 14.06 13.60 -10.71
C ARG A 291 12.56 13.38 -10.59
N THR A 292 11.84 14.41 -10.13
CA THR A 292 10.40 14.33 -9.89
C THR A 292 9.54 14.90 -11.01
N ASP A 293 10.13 15.47 -12.04
CA ASP A 293 9.47 16.18 -13.16
C ASP A 293 8.32 15.39 -13.81
N HIS A 294 8.44 14.05 -13.83
CA HIS A 294 7.46 13.18 -14.50
C HIS A 294 6.77 12.20 -13.57
N ILE A 295 6.97 12.35 -12.27
CA ILE A 295 6.17 11.63 -11.25
C ILE A 295 4.75 12.19 -11.27
N LEU A 296 3.75 11.31 -11.21
CA LEU A 296 2.35 11.72 -11.10
C LEU A 296 1.96 11.92 -9.65
N PHE A 297 1.57 13.12 -9.29
CA PHE A 297 1.03 13.42 -7.98
C PHE A 297 -0.50 13.39 -8.03
N ILE A 298 -1.08 12.63 -7.11
CA ILE A 298 -2.53 12.57 -6.91
C ILE A 298 -2.80 13.00 -5.47
N ALA A 299 -3.29 14.21 -5.28
CA ALA A 299 -3.69 14.71 -3.99
C ALA A 299 -5.15 14.31 -3.70
N ALA A 300 -5.47 14.00 -2.45
CA ALA A 300 -6.82 13.66 -2.04
C ALA A 300 -7.18 14.35 -0.72
N GLY A 301 -8.40 14.80 -0.61
CA GLY A 301 -8.95 15.42 0.60
C GLY A 301 -10.47 15.31 0.66
N ALA A 302 -11.02 15.46 1.85
CA ALA A 302 -12.47 15.53 2.03
C ALA A 302 -13.01 16.91 1.65
N PHE A 303 -12.26 17.95 1.91
CA PHE A 303 -12.62 19.36 1.65
C PHE A 303 -13.94 19.80 2.28
N HIS A 304 -14.28 19.26 3.48
CA HIS A 304 -15.51 19.65 4.19
C HIS A 304 -15.45 21.07 4.74
N PHE A 305 -14.28 21.50 5.28
CA PHE A 305 -14.07 22.80 5.93
C PHE A 305 -13.13 23.72 5.15
N SER A 306 -12.46 23.20 4.15
CA SER A 306 -11.56 23.94 3.26
C SER A 306 -11.92 23.69 1.81
N LYS A 307 -11.40 24.52 0.92
CA LYS A 307 -11.55 24.36 -0.53
C LYS A 307 -10.16 24.24 -1.16
N PRO A 308 -10.03 23.67 -2.37
CA PRO A 308 -8.76 23.72 -3.10
C PRO A 308 -8.22 25.14 -3.31
N SER A 309 -9.11 26.16 -3.32
CA SER A 309 -8.74 27.57 -3.39
C SER A 309 -8.06 28.11 -2.12
N ASP A 310 -8.10 27.39 -1.02
CA ASP A 310 -7.46 27.77 0.25
C ASP A 310 -6.00 27.31 0.33
N MET A 311 -5.56 26.53 -0.65
CA MET A 311 -4.15 26.18 -0.85
C MET A 311 -3.39 27.38 -1.43
N ILE A 312 -2.06 27.41 -1.27
CA ILE A 312 -1.24 28.47 -1.89
C ILE A 312 -1.44 28.45 -3.43
N PRO A 313 -1.52 29.62 -4.09
CA PRO A 313 -1.84 29.72 -5.52
C PRO A 313 -0.90 28.92 -6.41
N GLU A 314 0.40 28.87 -6.07
CA GLU A 314 1.43 28.15 -6.80
C GLU A 314 1.13 26.65 -6.82
N LEU A 315 0.78 26.09 -5.66
CA LEU A 315 0.46 24.66 -5.54
C LEU A 315 -0.86 24.32 -6.25
N GLN A 316 -1.86 25.24 -6.20
CA GLN A 316 -3.11 25.08 -6.97
C GLN A 316 -2.84 24.94 -8.48
N GLY A 317 -1.91 25.75 -9.01
CA GLY A 317 -1.53 25.73 -10.42
C GLY A 317 -0.90 24.42 -10.86
N ARG A 318 -0.26 23.67 -9.92
CA ARG A 318 0.37 22.38 -10.18
C ARG A 318 -0.59 21.19 -10.14
N PHE A 319 -1.84 21.40 -9.71
CA PHE A 319 -2.92 20.41 -9.73
C PHE A 319 -4.07 20.87 -10.63
N PRO A 320 -3.87 20.87 -11.96
CA PRO A 320 -4.86 21.41 -12.90
C PRO A 320 -6.12 20.55 -13.03
N LEU A 321 -6.03 19.25 -12.70
CA LEU A 321 -7.16 18.35 -12.81
C LEU A 321 -7.85 18.20 -11.44
N ARG A 322 -9.12 18.58 -11.39
CA ARG A 322 -9.97 18.46 -10.20
C ARG A 322 -11.06 17.45 -10.46
N VAL A 323 -11.19 16.49 -9.58
CA VAL A 323 -12.17 15.40 -9.67
C VAL A 323 -12.94 15.31 -8.37
N GLU A 324 -14.25 15.38 -8.47
CA GLU A 324 -15.14 15.19 -7.35
C GLU A 324 -15.68 13.76 -7.34
N LEU A 325 -15.60 13.12 -6.18
CA LEU A 325 -16.16 11.81 -5.92
C LEU A 325 -17.42 11.98 -5.08
N ASN A 326 -18.50 11.38 -5.54
CA ASN A 326 -19.78 11.46 -4.87
C ASN A 326 -19.82 10.62 -3.60
N ALA A 327 -20.64 11.03 -2.64
CA ALA A 327 -21.00 10.19 -1.50
C ALA A 327 -21.66 8.90 -2.00
N LEU A 328 -21.50 7.84 -1.23
CA LEU A 328 -22.09 6.55 -1.54
C LEU A 328 -23.46 6.43 -0.86
N GLY A 329 -24.48 6.02 -1.61
CA GLY A 329 -25.80 5.70 -1.12
C GLY A 329 -26.05 4.19 -1.01
N LYS A 330 -27.30 3.83 -0.73
CA LYS A 330 -27.70 2.41 -0.56
C LYS A 330 -27.39 1.57 -1.79
N ASP A 331 -27.65 2.07 -2.99
CA ASP A 331 -27.43 1.33 -4.24
C ASP A 331 -25.94 1.04 -4.45
N GLU A 332 -25.06 2.03 -4.18
CA GLU A 332 -23.62 1.82 -4.26
C GLU A 332 -23.14 0.85 -3.18
N PHE A 333 -23.67 0.90 -1.96
CA PHE A 333 -23.32 -0.06 -0.92
C PHE A 333 -23.74 -1.49 -1.27
N LEU A 334 -24.93 -1.68 -1.83
CA LEU A 334 -25.40 -2.97 -2.31
C LEU A 334 -24.47 -3.52 -3.40
N ARG A 335 -24.11 -2.67 -4.35
CA ARG A 335 -23.16 -3.04 -5.40
C ARG A 335 -21.77 -3.35 -4.85
N ILE A 336 -21.26 -2.57 -3.87
CA ILE A 336 -19.96 -2.82 -3.21
C ILE A 336 -19.94 -4.17 -2.50
N LEU A 337 -21.05 -4.62 -1.95
CA LEU A 337 -21.17 -5.93 -1.27
C LEU A 337 -21.23 -7.10 -2.25
N THR A 338 -21.62 -6.87 -3.52
CA THR A 338 -21.92 -7.96 -4.47
C THR A 338 -21.01 -8.01 -5.70
N GLU A 339 -20.73 -6.86 -6.35
CA GLU A 339 -20.09 -6.81 -7.66
C GLU A 339 -18.57 -7.02 -7.62
N PRO A 340 -17.79 -6.32 -6.77
CA PRO A 340 -16.33 -6.39 -6.82
C PRO A 340 -15.79 -7.80 -6.64
N HIS A 341 -14.67 -8.09 -7.32
CA HIS A 341 -13.99 -9.38 -7.15
C HIS A 341 -13.57 -9.63 -5.70
N ASN A 342 -13.29 -8.56 -4.97
CA ASN A 342 -12.96 -8.54 -3.55
C ASN A 342 -14.12 -8.01 -2.69
N ALA A 343 -15.37 -8.29 -3.05
CA ALA A 343 -16.53 -7.92 -2.25
C ALA A 343 -16.40 -8.48 -0.82
N LEU A 344 -16.85 -7.72 0.18
CA LEU A 344 -16.74 -8.11 1.59
C LEU A 344 -17.43 -9.44 1.88
N THR A 345 -18.59 -9.68 1.29
CA THR A 345 -19.31 -10.94 1.40
C THR A 345 -18.48 -12.15 0.98
N ARG A 346 -17.70 -12.00 -0.10
CA ARG A 346 -16.78 -13.05 -0.57
C ARG A 346 -15.57 -13.22 0.32
N GLN A 347 -15.04 -12.11 0.86
CA GLN A 347 -13.90 -12.15 1.76
C GLN A 347 -14.23 -12.90 3.05
N TYR A 348 -15.35 -12.57 3.70
CA TYR A 348 -15.77 -13.26 4.92
C TYR A 348 -16.19 -14.71 4.68
N ALA A 349 -16.85 -15.01 3.55
CA ALA A 349 -17.15 -16.38 3.19
C ALA A 349 -15.88 -17.22 2.97
N ALA A 350 -14.85 -16.66 2.35
CA ALA A 350 -13.56 -17.31 2.19
C ALA A 350 -12.82 -17.46 3.52
N LEU A 351 -12.86 -16.44 4.39
CA LEU A 351 -12.22 -16.45 5.71
C LEU A 351 -12.79 -17.57 6.59
N LEU A 352 -14.10 -17.61 6.77
CA LEU A 352 -14.79 -18.66 7.56
C LEU A 352 -14.75 -20.03 6.88
N GLY A 353 -14.59 -20.04 5.56
CA GLY A 353 -14.36 -21.26 4.79
C GLY A 353 -13.07 -22.01 5.16
N THR A 354 -12.06 -21.32 5.71
CA THR A 354 -10.82 -21.96 6.22
C THR A 354 -11.11 -22.90 7.39
N GLU A 355 -12.20 -22.64 8.15
CA GLU A 355 -12.70 -23.45 9.26
C GLU A 355 -13.88 -24.34 8.86
N GLN A 356 -14.02 -24.56 7.54
CA GLN A 356 -15.06 -25.41 6.95
C GLN A 356 -16.51 -24.89 7.15
N ILE A 357 -16.69 -23.62 7.53
CA ILE A 357 -18.01 -22.99 7.63
C ILE A 357 -18.45 -22.49 6.24
N ARG A 358 -19.69 -22.78 5.87
CA ARG A 358 -20.34 -22.28 4.66
C ARG A 358 -21.17 -21.05 5.00
N LEU A 359 -20.58 -19.86 4.85
CA LEU A 359 -21.28 -18.59 5.03
C LEU A 359 -21.94 -18.17 3.72
N GLN A 360 -23.23 -17.85 3.76
CA GLN A 360 -24.01 -17.32 2.65
C GLN A 360 -24.75 -16.06 3.09
N PHE A 361 -24.84 -15.10 2.20
CA PHE A 361 -25.65 -13.90 2.38
C PHE A 361 -26.85 -13.96 1.44
N SER A 362 -28.05 -13.85 1.97
CA SER A 362 -29.26 -13.73 1.17
C SER A 362 -29.41 -12.32 0.61
N GLU A 363 -30.16 -12.15 -0.47
CA GLU A 363 -30.39 -10.86 -1.12
C GLU A 363 -30.99 -9.85 -0.14
N ASP A 364 -32.01 -10.27 0.65
CA ASP A 364 -32.66 -9.42 1.66
C ASP A 364 -31.71 -9.06 2.82
N GLY A 365 -30.76 -9.93 3.17
CA GLY A 365 -29.70 -9.65 4.14
C GLY A 365 -28.72 -8.59 3.63
N ILE A 366 -28.29 -8.70 2.38
CA ILE A 366 -27.39 -7.71 1.74
C ILE A 366 -28.07 -6.35 1.61
N GLU A 367 -29.35 -6.33 1.21
CA GLU A 367 -30.15 -5.11 1.14
C GLU A 367 -30.26 -4.39 2.49
N GLU A 368 -30.47 -5.16 3.56
CA GLU A 368 -30.57 -4.63 4.92
C GLU A 368 -29.25 -4.07 5.41
N ILE A 369 -28.12 -4.75 5.15
CA ILE A 369 -26.77 -4.24 5.47
C ILE A 369 -26.50 -2.92 4.73
N ALA A 370 -26.87 -2.82 3.45
CA ALA A 370 -26.69 -1.61 2.66
C ALA A 370 -27.56 -0.45 3.16
N ALA A 371 -28.82 -0.72 3.49
CA ALA A 371 -29.74 0.26 4.03
C ALA A 371 -29.25 0.80 5.39
N PHE A 372 -28.80 -0.10 6.27
CA PHE A 372 -28.27 0.27 7.58
C PHE A 372 -26.96 1.08 7.48
N ALA A 373 -26.10 0.76 6.51
CA ALA A 373 -24.88 1.54 6.27
C ALA A 373 -25.18 2.98 5.82
N GLU A 374 -26.19 3.15 4.96
CA GLU A 374 -26.66 4.48 4.53
C GLU A 374 -27.25 5.27 5.69
N GLU A 375 -28.14 4.64 6.47
CA GLU A 375 -28.78 5.24 7.64
C GLU A 375 -27.76 5.77 8.64
N ILE A 376 -26.76 4.94 9.01
CA ILE A 376 -25.70 5.35 9.93
C ILE A 376 -24.84 6.47 9.35
N ASN A 377 -24.49 6.41 8.07
CA ASN A 377 -23.70 7.47 7.43
C ASN A 377 -24.46 8.78 7.29
N ALA A 378 -25.80 8.73 7.29
CA ALA A 378 -26.65 9.93 7.28
C ALA A 378 -26.82 10.55 8.69
N THR A 379 -26.87 9.71 9.73
CA THR A 379 -27.12 10.13 11.13
C THR A 379 -25.84 10.39 11.93
N SER A 380 -24.69 9.84 11.49
CA SER A 380 -23.39 10.00 12.15
C SER A 380 -22.33 10.53 11.16
N GLU A 381 -21.05 10.52 11.56
CA GLU A 381 -19.98 10.87 10.65
C GLU A 381 -19.94 9.93 9.43
N ASN A 382 -20.00 10.52 8.24
CA ASN A 382 -19.99 9.77 7.00
C ASN A 382 -18.58 9.27 6.69
N ILE A 383 -18.36 7.97 6.91
CA ILE A 383 -17.11 7.27 6.59
C ILE A 383 -17.20 6.40 5.33
N GLY A 384 -18.27 6.57 4.55
CA GLY A 384 -18.48 5.86 3.29
C GLY A 384 -18.47 4.35 3.43
N ALA A 385 -17.85 3.66 2.48
CA ALA A 385 -17.78 2.20 2.45
C ALA A 385 -17.02 1.57 3.63
N ARG A 386 -16.24 2.35 4.41
CA ARG A 386 -15.62 1.84 5.65
C ARG A 386 -16.69 1.41 6.67
N ARG A 387 -17.89 1.99 6.61
CA ARG A 387 -19.02 1.59 7.44
C ARG A 387 -19.41 0.12 7.24
N LEU A 388 -19.32 -0.36 6.02
CA LEU A 388 -19.63 -1.77 5.72
C LEU A 388 -18.71 -2.74 6.46
N TYR A 389 -17.40 -2.41 6.61
CA TYR A 389 -16.50 -3.24 7.42
C TYR A 389 -16.95 -3.30 8.89
N THR A 390 -17.27 -2.15 9.49
CA THR A 390 -17.72 -2.08 10.88
C THR A 390 -19.00 -2.88 11.10
N ILE A 391 -19.94 -2.79 10.16
CA ILE A 391 -21.20 -3.53 10.21
C ILE A 391 -20.95 -5.04 10.07
N MET A 392 -20.14 -5.45 9.08
CA MET A 392 -19.81 -6.86 8.86
C MET A 392 -19.11 -7.48 10.06
N GLU A 393 -18.15 -6.79 10.67
CA GLU A 393 -17.48 -7.25 11.91
C GLU A 393 -18.47 -7.44 13.04
N LYS A 394 -19.43 -6.53 13.21
CA LYS A 394 -20.45 -6.64 14.26
C LYS A 394 -21.41 -7.82 14.02
N ILE A 395 -21.87 -7.97 12.78
CA ILE A 395 -22.81 -9.06 12.39
C ILE A 395 -22.15 -10.45 12.55
N LEU A 396 -20.86 -10.55 12.23
CA LEU A 396 -20.15 -11.82 12.20
C LEU A 396 -19.30 -12.10 13.42
N ALA A 397 -19.36 -11.23 14.46
CA ALA A 397 -18.52 -11.35 15.65
C ALA A 397 -18.68 -12.71 16.35
N ASP A 398 -19.92 -13.10 16.64
CA ASP A 398 -20.23 -14.35 17.37
C ASP A 398 -19.86 -15.57 16.50
N ILE A 399 -20.20 -15.56 15.21
CA ILE A 399 -19.84 -16.63 14.28
C ILE A 399 -18.30 -16.76 14.19
N SER A 400 -17.59 -15.66 14.13
CA SER A 400 -16.13 -15.68 14.01
C SER A 400 -15.46 -16.19 15.29
N PHE A 401 -16.08 -15.95 16.46
CA PHE A 401 -15.60 -16.46 17.75
C PHE A 401 -15.82 -17.97 17.87
N ASP A 402 -17.00 -18.45 17.50
CA ASP A 402 -17.38 -19.85 17.64
C ASP A 402 -16.96 -20.74 16.46
N ALA A 403 -16.40 -20.15 15.39
CA ALA A 403 -16.04 -20.82 14.15
C ALA A 403 -15.22 -22.11 14.33
N PRO A 404 -14.16 -22.14 15.19
CA PRO A 404 -13.37 -23.35 15.39
C PRO A 404 -14.18 -24.52 15.98
N ASP A 405 -15.25 -24.23 16.71
CA ASP A 405 -16.09 -25.23 17.41
C ASP A 405 -17.27 -25.71 16.54
N MET A 406 -17.47 -25.11 15.36
CA MET A 406 -18.59 -25.41 14.45
C MET A 406 -18.16 -25.85 13.05
N PRO A 407 -17.22 -26.79 12.88
CA PRO A 407 -16.78 -27.22 11.54
C PRO A 407 -17.93 -27.86 10.76
N GLY A 408 -18.12 -27.43 9.50
CA GLY A 408 -19.19 -27.94 8.63
C GLY A 408 -20.53 -27.21 8.77
N ALA A 409 -20.64 -26.20 9.65
CA ALA A 409 -21.86 -25.42 9.79
C ALA A 409 -22.21 -24.67 8.49
N GLN A 410 -23.53 -24.52 8.27
CA GLN A 410 -24.05 -23.70 7.17
C GLN A 410 -24.82 -22.54 7.79
N ILE A 411 -24.37 -21.33 7.52
CA ILE A 411 -24.91 -20.11 8.10
C ILE A 411 -25.40 -19.20 6.98
N VAL A 412 -26.67 -18.75 7.12
CA VAL A 412 -27.28 -17.81 6.17
C VAL A 412 -27.57 -16.50 6.89
N VAL A 413 -26.89 -15.46 6.45
CA VAL A 413 -27.13 -14.09 6.92
C VAL A 413 -28.27 -13.50 6.12
N ASN A 414 -29.48 -13.53 6.69
CA ASN A 414 -30.70 -12.96 6.15
C ASN A 414 -31.08 -11.66 6.90
N ARG A 415 -32.15 -11.01 6.48
CA ARG A 415 -32.65 -9.77 7.11
C ARG A 415 -32.90 -9.92 8.62
N ALA A 416 -33.52 -11.01 9.04
CA ALA A 416 -33.80 -11.25 10.46
C ALA A 416 -32.51 -11.34 11.27
N TYR A 417 -31.51 -12.05 10.77
CA TYR A 417 -30.21 -12.19 11.38
C TYR A 417 -29.50 -10.83 11.50
N VAL A 418 -29.55 -9.99 10.46
CA VAL A 418 -28.96 -8.63 10.48
C VAL A 418 -29.64 -7.76 11.53
N HIS A 419 -30.97 -7.79 11.61
CA HIS A 419 -31.73 -7.04 12.62
C HIS A 419 -31.38 -7.43 14.04
N GLU A 420 -31.25 -8.73 14.31
CA GLU A 420 -30.93 -9.25 15.64
C GLU A 420 -29.57 -8.74 16.13
N HIS A 421 -28.53 -8.83 15.29
CA HIS A 421 -27.16 -8.48 15.64
C HIS A 421 -26.86 -6.98 15.61
N LEU A 422 -27.72 -6.18 14.96
CA LEU A 422 -27.58 -4.72 14.89
C LEU A 422 -28.57 -3.96 15.79
N ARG A 423 -29.38 -4.67 16.58
CA ARG A 423 -30.39 -4.07 17.45
C ARG A 423 -29.80 -3.08 18.43
N ASP A 424 -28.74 -3.46 19.14
CA ASP A 424 -28.06 -2.62 20.12
C ASP A 424 -27.51 -1.32 19.49
N VAL A 425 -27.03 -1.40 18.25
CA VAL A 425 -26.49 -0.24 17.51
C VAL A 425 -27.60 0.74 17.15
N ARG A 426 -28.78 0.25 16.82
CA ARG A 426 -29.98 1.11 16.57
C ARG A 426 -30.43 1.79 17.86
N GLU A 427 -30.56 1.04 18.95
CA GLU A 427 -31.01 1.58 20.26
C GLU A 427 -30.05 2.67 20.76
N ASP A 428 -28.73 2.49 20.64
CA ASP A 428 -27.72 3.51 20.99
C ASP A 428 -27.80 4.77 20.14
N GLN A 429 -28.19 4.65 18.85
CA GLN A 429 -28.36 5.78 17.96
C GLN A 429 -29.66 6.55 18.23
N ASP A 430 -30.74 5.85 18.48
CA ASP A 430 -32.02 6.48 18.86
C ASP A 430 -31.86 7.29 20.15
N LEU A 431 -31.15 6.76 21.15
CA LEU A 431 -30.84 7.48 22.39
C LEU A 431 -29.98 8.74 22.16
N ARG A 432 -29.04 8.71 21.21
CA ARG A 432 -28.22 9.89 20.85
C ARG A 432 -29.00 10.92 20.04
N SER A 433 -29.85 10.48 19.13
CA SER A 433 -30.72 11.38 18.35
C SER A 433 -31.76 12.08 19.23
N ASP A 434 -32.36 11.36 20.17
CA ASP A 434 -33.30 11.90 21.16
C ASP A 434 -32.64 12.87 22.15
N ALA A 435 -31.40 12.60 22.56
CA ALA A 435 -30.60 13.52 23.39
C ALA A 435 -30.27 14.82 22.65
N HIS A 436 -29.94 14.74 21.35
CA HIS A 436 -29.68 15.92 20.51
C HIS A 436 -30.93 16.73 20.23
N GLN A 437 -32.09 16.10 20.08
CA GLN A 437 -33.38 16.81 19.87
C GLN A 437 -33.91 17.44 21.16
N ARG A 438 -33.65 16.83 22.34
CA ARG A 438 -34.12 17.34 23.65
C ARG A 438 -33.23 18.44 24.24
N PHE A 439 -31.95 18.58 23.82
CA PHE A 439 -31.02 19.58 24.35
C PHE A 439 -30.21 20.29 23.26
N PRO A 440 -30.82 21.16 22.43
CA PRO A 440 -30.08 21.79 21.33
C PRO A 440 -29.13 22.94 21.74
N ALA A 441 -29.03 23.33 23.02
CA ALA A 441 -28.30 24.56 23.36
C ALA A 441 -27.51 24.59 24.68
N VAL A 442 -27.37 23.49 25.44
CA VAL A 442 -26.75 23.57 26.79
C VAL A 442 -25.37 22.90 26.89
N LEU A 443 -24.95 22.11 25.91
CA LEU A 443 -23.70 21.34 26.01
C LEU A 443 -22.44 22.02 25.46
N HIS A 444 -22.50 23.25 24.93
CA HIS A 444 -21.31 23.99 24.51
C HIS A 444 -20.59 24.76 25.64
N GLY A 445 -21.18 24.81 26.81
CA GLY A 445 -20.66 25.58 27.97
C GLY A 445 -20.04 24.77 29.10
N VAL A 446 -20.24 23.46 29.19
CA VAL A 446 -19.89 22.68 30.39
C VAL A 446 -18.66 21.76 30.20
N PHE A 447 -18.20 21.52 28.98
CA PHE A 447 -17.05 20.63 28.73
C PHE A 447 -15.68 21.33 28.69
N GLN A 448 -15.59 22.65 28.92
CA GLN A 448 -14.30 23.36 29.05
C GLN A 448 -13.83 23.55 30.50
N GLY A 449 -14.55 23.06 31.50
CA GLY A 449 -14.28 23.36 32.91
C GLY A 449 -13.73 22.25 33.81
N HIS A 450 -13.60 21.00 33.39
CA HIS A 450 -13.23 19.90 34.28
C HIS A 450 -12.22 18.88 33.72
N PHE A 451 -11.05 19.36 33.26
CA PHE A 451 -9.87 18.52 33.05
C PHE A 451 -8.65 19.06 33.82
N HIS A 452 -8.86 19.49 35.08
CA HIS A 452 -7.78 19.64 36.06
C HIS A 452 -8.24 19.04 37.39
N LEU A 453 -7.77 17.89 37.70
CA LEU A 453 -7.70 17.18 38.97
C LEU A 453 -8.11 15.71 38.82
N ILE A 454 -7.16 14.89 38.43
CA ILE A 454 -6.89 13.57 39.02
C ILE A 454 -5.47 13.18 38.52
N ARG A 455 -4.49 13.73 39.24
CA ARG A 455 -3.15 13.15 39.37
C ARG A 455 -2.97 12.98 40.86
N VAL A 456 -2.52 11.86 41.27
CA VAL A 456 -2.07 11.39 42.59
C VAL A 456 -2.98 10.29 43.16
N VAL A 457 -2.33 9.19 43.30
CA VAL A 457 -2.34 8.07 44.28
C VAL A 457 -2.50 6.69 43.62
N ARG A 458 -1.34 6.06 43.62
CA ARG A 458 -0.86 4.67 43.59
C ARG A 458 -0.54 4.07 42.22
#